data_fe231ded0504b7d6dea7a4996667a230
#
_entry.id   fe231ded0504b7d6dea7a4996667a230
#
_cell.length_a   1.000
_cell.length_b   1.000
_cell.length_c   1.000
_cell.angle_alpha   90.00
_cell.angle_beta   90.00
_cell.angle_gamma   90.00
#
_symmetry.space_group_name_H-M   'P 1'
#
loop_
_entity.id
_entity.type
_entity.pdbx_description
1 polymer ?
#
loop_
_entity_poly.entity_id
_entity_poly.type
_entity_poly.pdbx_seq_one_letter_code
_entity_poly.pdbx_strand_id
1 'polypeptide(L)'
;MSVQTSYGNWVSKRIIYLFGLVGILLVGLTLLYWAFSIPAALFISGCAFFAYARYEASCGRGKLQDRIRALVVENLEWTGEGKALDIGCGNGPLVVALAKKYPRAQVVGVDYWGGQWEYSQKACERNAQIEGVIERTSFQKASAVQLPFQDGYFDAVVSNLVFHEVADAKDKRQLIREALRVLKDGGAFSFQDLFLIKRFYGNTDELVSTLQSWGLAEVEFVATNSSKFIPRLFKLPFMVGTIGLIKGRK
;
A
#
# COMPACT_ATOMS: atom_id res chain seq x y z
N MET A 1 -12.47 27.95 -2.68
CA MET A 1 -12.22 26.56 -3.15
C MET A 1 -11.87 25.73 -1.92
N SER A 2 -12.62 24.66 -1.61
CA SER A 2 -12.26 23.75 -0.52
C SER A 2 -10.94 23.05 -0.87
N VAL A 3 -9.96 23.19 -0.01
CA VAL A 3 -8.67 22.49 -0.17
C VAL A 3 -8.93 21.01 0.09
N GLN A 4 -8.77 20.15 -0.93
CA GLN A 4 -8.98 18.72 -0.82
C GLN A 4 -7.67 17.97 -0.63
N THR A 5 -7.71 16.89 0.12
CA THR A 5 -6.58 15.96 0.28
C THR A 5 -6.26 15.25 -1.04
N SER A 6 -4.99 14.95 -1.25
CA SER A 6 -4.51 14.21 -2.43
C SER A 6 -3.63 13.04 -2.01
N TYR A 7 -4.23 11.87 -1.90
CA TYR A 7 -3.53 10.64 -1.48
C TYR A 7 -2.92 9.83 -2.62
N GLY A 8 -2.99 10.37 -3.86
CA GLY A 8 -2.48 9.67 -5.04
C GLY A 8 -3.41 8.56 -5.52
N ASN A 9 -2.94 7.80 -6.50
CA ASN A 9 -3.70 6.70 -7.08
C ASN A 9 -2.73 5.59 -7.53
N TRP A 10 -3.04 4.34 -7.19
CA TRP A 10 -2.19 3.18 -7.53
C TRP A 10 -2.14 2.88 -9.02
N VAL A 11 -3.12 3.35 -9.80
CA VAL A 11 -3.13 3.18 -11.25
C VAL A 11 -2.56 4.43 -11.92
N SER A 12 -1.37 4.33 -12.49
CA SER A 12 -0.69 5.43 -13.17
C SER A 12 -1.47 5.90 -14.41
N LYS A 13 -1.61 7.22 -14.60
CA LYS A 13 -2.15 7.79 -15.85
C LYS A 13 -1.32 7.39 -17.08
N ARG A 14 0.00 7.18 -16.90
CA ARG A 14 0.91 6.83 -18.00
C ARG A 14 0.51 5.53 -18.69
N ILE A 15 0.04 4.52 -17.91
CA ILE A 15 -0.39 3.25 -18.50
C ILE A 15 -1.66 3.45 -19.35
N ILE A 16 -2.60 4.29 -18.90
CA ILE A 16 -3.83 4.58 -19.64
C ILE A 16 -3.49 5.27 -20.96
N TYR A 17 -2.62 6.29 -20.92
CA TYR A 17 -2.19 7.00 -22.12
C TYR A 17 -1.42 6.09 -23.08
N LEU A 18 -0.53 5.22 -22.57
CA LEU A 18 0.21 4.26 -23.39
C LEU A 18 -0.76 3.34 -24.15
N PHE A 19 -1.67 2.70 -23.44
CA PHE A 19 -2.67 1.81 -24.05
C PHE A 19 -3.59 2.55 -25.02
N GLY A 20 -4.02 3.77 -24.68
CA GLY A 20 -4.85 4.61 -25.54
C GLY A 20 -4.14 5.03 -26.83
N LEU A 21 -2.91 5.54 -26.73
CA LEU A 21 -2.14 5.99 -27.91
C LEU A 21 -1.80 4.83 -28.84
N VAL A 22 -1.33 3.70 -28.29
CA VAL A 22 -1.05 2.51 -29.10
C VAL A 22 -2.34 1.98 -29.73
N GLY A 23 -3.44 1.95 -29.00
CA GLY A 23 -4.74 1.53 -29.51
C GLY A 23 -5.21 2.39 -30.67
N ILE A 24 -5.13 3.72 -30.58
CA ILE A 24 -5.49 4.66 -31.64
C ILE A 24 -4.61 4.45 -32.89
N LEU A 25 -3.30 4.29 -32.70
CA LEU A 25 -2.37 4.01 -33.80
C LEU A 25 -2.75 2.71 -34.52
N LEU A 26 -3.02 1.64 -33.77
CA LEU A 26 -3.43 0.35 -34.34
C LEU A 26 -4.77 0.43 -35.06
N VAL A 27 -5.74 1.21 -34.55
CA VAL A 27 -7.01 1.50 -35.28
C VAL A 27 -6.72 2.16 -36.62
N GLY A 28 -5.81 3.16 -36.66
CA GLY A 28 -5.40 3.76 -37.94
C GLY A 28 -4.78 2.75 -38.91
N LEU A 29 -3.96 1.83 -38.40
CA LEU A 29 -3.33 0.79 -39.23
C LEU A 29 -4.34 -0.24 -39.77
N THR A 30 -5.50 -0.42 -39.16
CA THR A 30 -6.57 -1.30 -39.70
C THR A 30 -7.07 -0.85 -41.08
N LEU A 31 -6.96 0.45 -41.38
CA LEU A 31 -7.30 1.00 -42.70
C LEU A 31 -6.36 0.48 -43.81
N LEU A 32 -5.12 0.11 -43.42
CA LEU A 32 -4.12 -0.45 -44.34
C LEU A 32 -4.16 -1.97 -44.38
N TYR A 33 -4.39 -2.58 -43.25
CA TYR A 33 -4.42 -4.04 -43.11
C TYR A 33 -5.28 -4.49 -41.92
N TRP A 34 -6.34 -5.24 -42.21
CA TRP A 34 -7.35 -5.65 -41.25
C TRP A 34 -6.82 -6.44 -40.02
N ALA A 35 -5.68 -7.15 -40.18
CA ALA A 35 -5.09 -7.94 -39.10
C ALA A 35 -4.72 -7.11 -37.84
N PHE A 36 -4.58 -5.79 -37.97
CA PHE A 36 -4.39 -4.90 -36.84
C PHE A 36 -5.64 -4.70 -35.98
N SER A 37 -6.83 -5.15 -36.42
CA SER A 37 -8.08 -4.97 -35.67
C SER A 37 -8.07 -5.68 -34.31
N ILE A 38 -7.51 -6.91 -34.23
CA ILE A 38 -7.43 -7.67 -32.98
C ILE A 38 -6.51 -6.97 -31.97
N PRO A 39 -5.23 -6.65 -32.27
CA PRO A 39 -4.40 -5.91 -31.33
C PRO A 39 -4.97 -4.52 -31.01
N ALA A 40 -5.60 -3.81 -31.94
CA ALA A 40 -6.28 -2.55 -31.66
C ALA A 40 -7.37 -2.72 -30.58
N ALA A 41 -8.24 -3.72 -30.75
CA ALA A 41 -9.29 -4.02 -29.78
C ALA A 41 -8.73 -4.36 -28.39
N LEU A 42 -7.62 -5.11 -28.30
CA LEU A 42 -6.95 -5.44 -27.05
C LEU A 42 -6.41 -4.19 -26.33
N PHE A 43 -5.75 -3.29 -27.07
CA PHE A 43 -5.20 -2.06 -26.46
C PHE A 43 -6.31 -1.09 -26.04
N ILE A 44 -7.37 -0.92 -26.82
CA ILE A 44 -8.51 -0.07 -26.45
C ILE A 44 -9.24 -0.66 -25.23
N SER A 45 -9.44 -1.99 -25.19
CA SER A 45 -10.03 -2.66 -24.02
C SER A 45 -9.14 -2.50 -22.77
N GLY A 46 -7.82 -2.61 -22.93
CA GLY A 46 -6.86 -2.36 -21.86
C GLY A 46 -6.90 -0.92 -21.35
N CYS A 47 -6.99 0.06 -22.26
CA CYS A 47 -7.17 1.46 -21.90
C CYS A 47 -8.45 1.68 -21.08
N ALA A 48 -9.57 1.12 -21.51
CA ALA A 48 -10.85 1.19 -20.78
C ALA A 48 -10.76 0.52 -19.41
N PHE A 49 -10.12 -0.65 -19.32
CA PHE A 49 -9.89 -1.37 -18.06
C PHE A 49 -9.09 -0.53 -17.08
N PHE A 50 -7.92 0.01 -17.48
CA PHE A 50 -7.09 0.80 -16.58
C PHE A 50 -7.73 2.16 -16.24
N ALA A 51 -8.52 2.76 -17.12
CA ALA A 51 -9.31 3.95 -16.81
C ALA A 51 -10.36 3.66 -15.74
N TYR A 52 -11.08 2.54 -15.87
CA TYR A 52 -12.04 2.07 -14.87
C TYR A 52 -11.34 1.72 -13.55
N ALA A 53 -10.21 1.00 -13.60
CA ALA A 53 -9.43 0.67 -12.41
C ALA A 53 -8.96 1.92 -11.67
N ARG A 54 -8.53 2.96 -12.41
CA ARG A 54 -8.16 4.24 -11.82
C ARG A 54 -9.35 4.96 -11.18
N TYR A 55 -10.52 4.90 -11.78
CA TYR A 55 -11.75 5.46 -11.22
C TYR A 55 -12.09 4.78 -9.88
N GLU A 56 -12.09 3.45 -9.82
CA GLU A 56 -12.36 2.68 -8.61
C GLU A 56 -11.30 2.90 -7.52
N ALA A 57 -10.03 3.06 -7.91
CA ALA A 57 -8.94 3.37 -6.98
C ALA A 57 -8.95 4.84 -6.51
N SER A 58 -9.77 5.72 -7.08
CA SER A 58 -9.78 7.15 -6.72
C SER A 58 -10.40 7.37 -5.35
N CYS A 59 -9.73 8.17 -4.52
CA CYS A 59 -10.28 8.63 -3.25
C CYS A 59 -11.58 9.42 -3.47
N GLY A 60 -12.58 9.12 -2.65
CA GLY A 60 -13.87 9.83 -2.68
C GLY A 60 -14.86 9.36 -3.76
N ARG A 61 -14.44 8.58 -4.76
CA ARG A 61 -15.31 8.02 -5.82
C ARG A 61 -15.48 6.51 -5.66
N GLY A 62 -14.61 5.69 -6.23
CA GLY A 62 -14.66 4.23 -6.11
C GLY A 62 -14.33 3.72 -4.71
N LYS A 63 -13.47 4.44 -3.97
CA LYS A 63 -13.06 4.16 -2.58
C LYS A 63 -12.37 2.79 -2.37
N LEU A 64 -12.03 2.06 -3.44
CA LEU A 64 -11.41 0.74 -3.32
C LEU A 64 -10.09 0.84 -2.55
N GLN A 65 -9.26 1.82 -2.91
CA GLN A 65 -7.97 2.07 -2.30
C GLN A 65 -8.09 2.43 -0.81
N ASP A 66 -9.10 3.25 -0.47
CA ASP A 66 -9.37 3.65 0.92
C ASP A 66 -9.85 2.46 1.76
N ARG A 67 -10.73 1.61 1.20
CA ARG A 67 -11.21 0.40 1.87
C ARG A 67 -10.12 -0.64 2.07
N ILE A 68 -9.20 -0.79 1.11
CA ILE A 68 -8.06 -1.71 1.26
C ILE A 68 -7.12 -1.20 2.36
N ARG A 69 -6.84 0.11 2.44
CA ARG A 69 -6.04 0.69 3.53
C ARG A 69 -6.73 0.56 4.89
N ALA A 70 -8.06 0.71 4.93
CA ALA A 70 -8.83 0.57 6.17
C ALA A 70 -8.63 -0.81 6.82
N LEU A 71 -8.45 -1.88 6.02
CA LEU A 71 -8.16 -3.22 6.55
C LEU A 71 -6.92 -3.25 7.45
N VAL A 72 -5.88 -2.45 7.13
CA VAL A 72 -4.67 -2.37 7.96
C VAL A 72 -5.00 -1.80 9.34
N VAL A 73 -5.78 -0.71 9.38
CA VAL A 73 -6.16 -0.03 10.62
C VAL A 73 -7.20 -0.83 11.42
N GLU A 74 -8.12 -1.52 10.74
CA GLU A 74 -9.14 -2.36 11.36
C GLU A 74 -8.53 -3.61 12.02
N ASN A 75 -7.47 -4.16 11.43
CA ASN A 75 -6.75 -5.34 11.93
C ASN A 75 -5.60 -5.01 12.88
N LEU A 76 -5.35 -3.73 13.19
CA LEU A 76 -4.36 -3.32 14.18
C LEU A 76 -4.96 -3.38 15.58
N GLU A 77 -4.58 -4.39 16.35
CA GLU A 77 -5.02 -4.60 17.74
C GLU A 77 -4.17 -3.78 18.72
N TRP A 78 -4.34 -2.47 18.69
CA TRP A 78 -3.59 -1.50 19.47
C TRP A 78 -4.53 -0.60 20.27
N THR A 79 -4.11 -0.22 21.48
CA THR A 79 -4.89 0.68 22.36
C THR A 79 -4.93 2.12 21.87
N GLY A 80 -3.98 2.49 21.00
CA GLY A 80 -3.87 3.86 20.48
C GLY A 80 -3.11 4.81 21.39
N GLU A 81 -2.34 4.30 22.33
CA GLU A 81 -1.47 5.09 23.20
C GLU A 81 0.00 4.93 22.81
N GLY A 82 0.76 6.02 22.82
CA GLY A 82 2.16 6.03 22.45
C GLY A 82 2.43 6.36 21.00
N LYS A 83 3.36 5.66 20.36
CA LYS A 83 3.87 5.99 19.01
C LYS A 83 3.56 4.90 18.00
N ALA A 84 3.04 5.28 16.84
CA ALA A 84 2.88 4.38 15.71
C ALA A 84 3.78 4.78 14.53
N LEU A 85 4.22 3.79 13.77
CA LEU A 85 4.98 3.97 12.53
C LEU A 85 4.19 3.44 11.33
N ASP A 86 4.12 4.23 10.26
CA ASP A 86 3.66 3.81 8.92
C ASP A 86 4.85 3.73 7.98
N ILE A 87 5.21 2.53 7.54
CA ILE A 87 6.35 2.28 6.63
C ILE A 87 5.83 2.34 5.19
N GLY A 88 6.43 3.23 4.37
CA GLY A 88 6.00 3.51 3.01
C GLY A 88 4.71 4.33 2.96
N CYS A 89 4.68 5.42 3.69
CA CYS A 89 3.47 6.21 3.92
C CYS A 89 2.92 6.93 2.67
N GLY A 90 3.67 6.99 1.56
CA GLY A 90 3.27 7.66 0.31
C GLY A 90 2.94 9.13 0.51
N ASN A 91 1.67 9.51 0.35
CA ASN A 91 1.13 10.84 0.68
C ASN A 91 0.38 10.88 2.02
N GLY A 92 0.66 9.94 2.94
CA GLY A 92 0.22 9.93 4.33
C GLY A 92 -1.22 9.47 4.62
N PRO A 93 -1.94 8.73 3.75
CA PRO A 93 -3.33 8.37 4.03
C PRO A 93 -3.49 7.48 5.26
N LEU A 94 -2.56 6.53 5.47
CA LEU A 94 -2.61 5.60 6.60
C LEU A 94 -2.20 6.31 7.90
N VAL A 95 -1.18 7.20 7.85
CA VAL A 95 -0.81 8.09 8.97
C VAL A 95 -2.00 8.90 9.46
N VAL A 96 -2.73 9.54 8.53
CA VAL A 96 -3.92 10.33 8.84
C VAL A 96 -5.02 9.45 9.43
N ALA A 97 -5.25 8.27 8.86
CA ALA A 97 -6.27 7.33 9.36
C ALA A 97 -5.96 6.87 10.80
N LEU A 98 -4.69 6.53 11.10
CA LEU A 98 -4.23 6.17 12.44
C LEU A 98 -4.40 7.32 13.42
N ALA A 99 -3.94 8.53 13.06
CA ALA A 99 -4.04 9.70 13.91
C ALA A 99 -5.50 10.10 14.22
N LYS A 100 -6.43 9.86 13.28
CA LYS A 100 -7.87 10.06 13.52
C LYS A 100 -8.49 9.00 14.40
N LYS A 101 -8.16 7.73 14.15
CA LYS A 101 -8.69 6.59 14.95
C LYS A 101 -8.17 6.64 16.38
N TYR A 102 -6.93 7.07 16.58
CA TYR A 102 -6.22 7.06 17.87
C TYR A 102 -5.81 8.48 18.28
N PRO A 103 -6.70 9.25 18.95
CA PRO A 103 -6.45 10.68 19.26
C PRO A 103 -5.28 10.95 20.21
N ARG A 104 -4.83 9.93 20.97
CA ARG A 104 -3.69 10.05 21.90
C ARG A 104 -2.37 9.60 21.28
N ALA A 105 -2.40 9.07 20.06
CA ALA A 105 -1.21 8.56 19.38
C ALA A 105 -0.38 9.69 18.75
N GLN A 106 0.94 9.50 18.76
CA GLN A 106 1.87 10.18 17.86
C GLN A 106 2.15 9.23 16.69
N VAL A 107 1.97 9.68 15.46
CA VAL A 107 2.12 8.84 14.27
C VAL A 107 3.24 9.36 13.38
N VAL A 108 4.21 8.50 13.11
CA VAL A 108 5.35 8.79 12.23
C VAL A 108 5.12 8.09 10.89
N GLY A 109 5.21 8.81 9.79
CA GLY A 109 5.24 8.24 8.45
C GLY A 109 6.64 8.29 7.87
N VAL A 110 7.13 7.18 7.32
CA VAL A 110 8.38 7.14 6.59
C VAL A 110 8.17 6.66 5.16
N ASP A 111 8.90 7.28 4.21
CA ASP A 111 8.90 6.85 2.81
C ASP A 111 10.23 7.24 2.17
N TYR A 112 10.61 6.55 1.11
CA TYR A 112 11.82 6.89 0.36
C TYR A 112 11.60 8.07 -0.59
N TRP A 113 10.37 8.28 -1.06
CA TRP A 113 9.97 9.29 -2.05
C TRP A 113 10.92 9.32 -3.26
N GLY A 114 11.20 8.15 -3.84
CA GLY A 114 12.20 7.93 -4.89
C GLY A 114 11.81 8.37 -6.30
N GLY A 115 10.68 9.08 -6.48
CA GLY A 115 10.29 9.65 -7.78
C GLY A 115 9.58 8.71 -8.76
N GLN A 116 9.38 7.45 -8.44
CA GLN A 116 8.54 6.54 -9.25
C GLN A 116 7.05 6.86 -9.14
N TRP A 117 6.64 7.34 -7.99
CA TRP A 117 5.27 7.74 -7.67
C TRP A 117 5.17 9.26 -7.48
N GLU A 118 3.98 9.81 -7.70
CA GLU A 118 3.67 11.22 -7.43
C GLU A 118 3.47 11.45 -5.91
N TYR A 119 4.43 10.95 -5.08
CA TYR A 119 4.39 11.02 -3.63
C TYR A 119 5.47 11.97 -3.10
N SER A 120 5.18 12.68 -2.01
CA SER A 120 6.14 13.59 -1.39
C SER A 120 5.81 13.87 0.09
N GLN A 121 6.85 14.16 0.87
CA GLN A 121 6.71 14.60 2.26
C GLN A 121 5.79 15.83 2.38
N LYS A 122 5.94 16.82 1.49
CA LYS A 122 5.07 18.01 1.48
C LYS A 122 3.59 17.67 1.26
N ALA A 123 3.29 16.66 0.46
CA ALA A 123 1.91 16.20 0.29
C ALA A 123 1.37 15.54 1.57
N CYS A 124 2.20 14.79 2.30
CA CYS A 124 1.83 14.22 3.60
C CYS A 124 1.49 15.32 4.62
N GLU A 125 2.38 16.28 4.78
CA GLU A 125 2.20 17.42 5.71
C GLU A 125 0.94 18.23 5.37
N ARG A 126 0.74 18.56 4.09
CA ARG A 126 -0.47 19.23 3.61
C ARG A 126 -1.74 18.43 3.91
N ASN A 127 -1.74 17.12 3.63
CA ASN A 127 -2.89 16.27 3.89
C ASN A 127 -3.18 16.17 5.39
N ALA A 128 -2.16 16.00 6.23
CA ALA A 128 -2.29 15.99 7.69
C ALA A 128 -2.84 17.33 8.25
N GLN A 129 -2.43 18.46 7.66
CA GLN A 129 -2.95 19.77 8.01
C GLN A 129 -4.43 19.93 7.63
N ILE A 130 -4.82 19.55 6.41
CA ILE A 130 -6.21 19.59 5.94
C ILE A 130 -7.11 18.72 6.83
N GLU A 131 -6.60 17.57 7.26
CA GLU A 131 -7.32 16.60 8.08
C GLU A 131 -7.26 16.89 9.59
N GLY A 132 -6.56 17.97 9.99
CA GLY A 132 -6.50 18.45 11.39
C GLY A 132 -5.71 17.56 12.33
N VAL A 133 -4.70 16.83 11.81
CA VAL A 133 -3.88 15.89 12.61
C VAL A 133 -2.38 16.22 12.60
N ILE A 134 -1.97 17.33 12.00
CA ILE A 134 -0.55 17.70 11.80
C ILE A 134 0.23 17.74 13.12
N GLU A 135 -0.36 18.21 14.21
CA GLU A 135 0.29 18.34 15.52
C GLU A 135 0.70 16.98 16.14
N ARG A 136 0.11 15.89 15.65
CA ARG A 136 0.34 14.53 16.14
C ARG A 136 0.96 13.62 15.09
N THR A 137 1.39 14.19 13.96
CA THR A 137 1.98 13.44 12.86
C THR A 137 3.32 14.05 12.47
N SER A 138 4.25 13.20 12.06
CA SER A 138 5.52 13.64 11.49
C SER A 138 5.90 12.74 10.32
N PHE A 139 6.69 13.30 9.40
CA PHE A 139 7.07 12.62 8.18
C PHE A 139 8.56 12.79 7.94
N GLN A 140 9.25 11.69 7.62
CA GLN A 140 10.67 11.75 7.30
C GLN A 140 11.07 10.79 6.19
N LYS A 141 12.09 11.15 5.44
CA LYS A 141 12.65 10.28 4.40
C LYS A 141 13.43 9.14 5.04
N ALA A 142 13.07 7.89 4.71
CA ALA A 142 13.80 6.71 5.15
C ALA A 142 13.62 5.54 4.17
N SER A 143 14.58 4.62 4.19
CA SER A 143 14.47 3.33 3.51
C SER A 143 13.90 2.28 4.46
N ALA A 144 12.99 1.45 3.96
CA ALA A 144 12.45 0.31 4.71
C ALA A 144 13.50 -0.80 4.95
N VAL A 145 14.64 -0.76 4.26
CA VAL A 145 15.74 -1.71 4.49
C VAL A 145 16.46 -1.45 5.81
N GLN A 146 16.55 -0.17 6.20
CA GLN A 146 17.19 0.27 7.44
C GLN A 146 16.44 1.49 7.96
N LEU A 147 15.61 1.29 8.96
CA LEU A 147 14.82 2.35 9.60
C LEU A 147 15.68 3.14 10.59
N PRO A 148 15.66 4.48 10.56
CA PRO A 148 16.50 5.33 11.41
C PRO A 148 15.95 5.46 12.85
N PHE A 149 15.53 4.33 13.42
CA PHE A 149 14.98 4.26 14.77
C PHE A 149 15.68 3.17 15.58
N GLN A 150 15.72 3.35 16.88
CA GLN A 150 16.22 2.35 17.84
C GLN A 150 15.28 1.14 17.90
N ASP A 151 15.82 0.01 18.37
CA ASP A 151 15.03 -1.18 18.64
C ASP A 151 13.93 -0.85 19.66
N GLY A 152 12.73 -1.37 19.44
CA GLY A 152 11.62 -1.19 20.36
C GLY A 152 11.18 0.26 20.57
N TYR A 153 11.21 1.10 19.53
CA TYR A 153 10.84 2.52 19.65
C TYR A 153 9.33 2.77 19.54
N PHE A 154 8.62 1.96 18.75
CA PHE A 154 7.20 2.15 18.46
C PHE A 154 6.31 1.16 19.20
N ASP A 155 5.14 1.61 19.62
CA ASP A 155 4.09 0.80 20.24
C ASP A 155 3.23 0.07 19.19
N ALA A 156 3.19 0.62 17.97
CA ALA A 156 2.54 0.00 16.83
C ALA A 156 3.31 0.26 15.53
N VAL A 157 3.33 -0.71 14.61
CA VAL A 157 3.94 -0.56 13.27
C VAL A 157 2.97 -1.08 12.21
N VAL A 158 2.76 -0.28 11.17
CA VAL A 158 1.93 -0.65 10.02
C VAL A 158 2.67 -0.46 8.71
N SER A 159 2.22 -1.16 7.68
CA SER A 159 2.65 -0.95 6.29
C SER A 159 1.56 -1.39 5.32
N ASN A 160 1.44 -0.74 4.17
CA ASN A 160 0.45 -1.09 3.17
C ASN A 160 1.01 -1.05 1.76
N LEU A 161 1.22 -2.21 1.15
CA LEU A 161 1.68 -2.40 -0.23
C LEU A 161 3.04 -1.73 -0.52
N VAL A 162 4.03 -2.01 0.31
CA VAL A 162 5.37 -1.38 0.24
C VAL A 162 6.48 -2.39 0.06
N PHE A 163 6.51 -3.46 0.86
CA PHE A 163 7.67 -4.34 0.94
C PHE A 163 8.04 -4.99 -0.40
N HIS A 164 7.05 -5.33 -1.23
CA HIS A 164 7.27 -5.91 -2.55
C HIS A 164 7.99 -4.95 -3.51
N GLU A 165 7.85 -3.63 -3.33
CA GLU A 165 8.44 -2.60 -4.20
C GLU A 165 9.91 -2.25 -3.85
N VAL A 166 10.38 -2.60 -2.65
CA VAL A 166 11.74 -2.26 -2.19
C VAL A 166 12.78 -3.09 -2.95
N ALA A 167 13.37 -2.52 -3.99
CA ALA A 167 14.30 -3.23 -4.89
C ALA A 167 15.58 -3.73 -4.17
N ASP A 168 16.07 -2.97 -3.20
CA ASP A 168 17.33 -3.25 -2.50
C ASP A 168 17.26 -4.48 -1.57
N ALA A 169 16.07 -4.97 -1.23
CA ALA A 169 15.88 -6.18 -0.45
C ALA A 169 15.62 -7.37 -1.37
N LYS A 170 16.57 -8.29 -1.50
CA LYS A 170 16.39 -9.55 -2.24
C LYS A 170 15.37 -10.48 -1.58
N ASP A 171 15.46 -10.63 -0.26
CA ASP A 171 14.47 -11.34 0.56
C ASP A 171 13.56 -10.31 1.25
N LYS A 172 12.29 -10.26 0.83
CA LYS A 172 11.32 -9.30 1.35
C LYS A 172 10.97 -9.51 2.83
N ARG A 173 11.22 -10.71 3.36
CA ARG A 173 11.02 -11.03 4.79
C ARG A 173 11.96 -10.22 5.69
N GLN A 174 13.13 -9.82 5.18
CA GLN A 174 14.06 -8.94 5.91
C GLN A 174 13.44 -7.58 6.24
N LEU A 175 12.56 -7.05 5.36
CA LEU A 175 11.83 -5.81 5.60
C LEU A 175 10.83 -5.94 6.74
N ILE A 176 10.16 -7.11 6.83
CA ILE A 176 9.28 -7.42 7.96
C ILE A 176 10.11 -7.49 9.25
N ARG A 177 11.29 -8.12 9.21
CA ARG A 177 12.17 -8.21 10.36
C ARG A 177 12.64 -6.84 10.83
N GLU A 178 12.97 -5.95 9.91
CA GLU A 178 13.35 -4.57 10.21
C GLU A 178 12.18 -3.77 10.82
N ALA A 179 10.97 -3.93 10.28
CA ALA A 179 9.76 -3.35 10.86
C ALA A 179 9.50 -3.84 12.29
N LEU A 180 9.71 -5.13 12.54
CA LEU A 180 9.59 -5.73 13.88
C LEU A 180 10.73 -5.36 14.83
N ARG A 181 11.93 -5.03 14.32
CA ARG A 181 13.05 -4.54 15.15
C ARG A 181 12.67 -3.26 15.87
N VAL A 182 12.07 -2.32 15.18
CA VAL A 182 11.67 -1.02 15.74
C VAL A 182 10.39 -1.08 16.57
N LEU A 183 9.67 -2.21 16.55
CA LEU A 183 8.48 -2.46 17.37
C LEU A 183 8.90 -2.91 18.79
N LYS A 184 8.27 -2.34 19.82
CA LYS A 184 8.43 -2.76 21.22
C LYS A 184 7.97 -4.20 21.44
N ASP A 185 8.51 -4.86 22.44
CA ASP A 185 7.96 -6.10 22.95
C ASP A 185 6.54 -5.84 23.48
N GLY A 186 5.58 -6.69 23.13
CA GLY A 186 4.15 -6.48 23.35
C GLY A 186 3.48 -5.49 22.38
N GLY A 187 4.24 -4.84 21.49
CA GLY A 187 3.72 -3.92 20.49
C GLY A 187 2.91 -4.62 19.39
N ALA A 188 1.95 -3.91 18.81
CA ALA A 188 1.06 -4.43 17.77
C ALA A 188 1.57 -4.12 16.36
N PHE A 189 1.35 -5.02 15.42
CA PHE A 189 1.64 -4.77 14.01
C PHE A 189 0.52 -5.21 13.07
N SER A 190 0.44 -4.54 11.92
CA SER A 190 -0.48 -4.89 10.83
C SER A 190 0.16 -4.51 9.50
N PHE A 191 0.59 -5.52 8.74
CA PHE A 191 1.24 -5.36 7.44
C PHE A 191 0.38 -5.96 6.35
N GLN A 192 0.05 -5.18 5.33
CA GLN A 192 -0.64 -5.66 4.14
C GLN A 192 0.29 -5.55 2.94
N ASP A 193 0.47 -6.65 2.22
CA ASP A 193 1.30 -6.70 1.03
C ASP A 193 0.86 -7.82 0.08
N LEU A 194 1.57 -8.04 -1.01
CA LEU A 194 1.34 -9.12 -1.98
C LEU A 194 1.79 -10.48 -1.42
N PHE A 195 1.39 -10.80 -0.19
CA PHE A 195 1.85 -11.99 0.55
C PHE A 195 1.50 -13.32 -0.11
N LEU A 196 0.54 -13.34 -1.04
CA LEU A 196 0.21 -14.53 -1.81
C LEU A 196 1.13 -14.77 -3.03
N ILE A 197 2.08 -13.86 -3.30
CA ILE A 197 3.11 -14.07 -4.33
C ILE A 197 4.26 -14.89 -3.72
N LYS A 198 4.24 -16.19 -3.96
CA LYS A 198 5.24 -17.15 -3.44
C LYS A 198 6.69 -16.75 -3.72
N ARG A 199 6.95 -16.10 -4.87
CA ARG A 199 8.30 -15.64 -5.23
C ARG A 199 8.88 -14.64 -4.22
N PHE A 200 8.05 -13.85 -3.55
CA PHE A 200 8.49 -12.81 -2.61
C PHE A 200 8.57 -13.32 -1.18
N TYR A 201 7.61 -14.19 -0.78
CA TYR A 201 7.40 -14.51 0.63
C TYR A 201 7.37 -16.03 0.94
N GLY A 202 7.42 -16.89 -0.07
CA GLY A 202 7.16 -18.33 0.10
C GLY A 202 5.67 -18.63 0.24
N ASN A 203 5.35 -19.78 0.84
CA ASN A 203 3.97 -20.10 1.22
C ASN A 203 3.56 -19.32 2.47
N THR A 204 2.28 -19.02 2.62
CA THR A 204 1.73 -18.30 3.78
C THR A 204 2.01 -19.00 5.11
N ASP A 205 1.89 -20.32 5.14
CA ASP A 205 2.16 -21.11 6.36
C ASP A 205 3.65 -21.08 6.74
N GLU A 206 4.54 -21.14 5.75
CA GLU A 206 5.99 -20.98 5.95
C GLU A 206 6.33 -19.58 6.44
N LEU A 207 5.67 -18.56 5.88
CA LEU A 207 5.87 -17.18 6.29
C LEU A 207 5.44 -16.99 7.76
N VAL A 208 4.24 -17.45 8.12
CA VAL A 208 3.74 -17.39 9.51
C VAL A 208 4.66 -18.13 10.45
N SER A 209 5.07 -19.36 10.11
CA SER A 209 6.01 -20.16 10.92
C SER A 209 7.37 -19.47 11.08
N THR A 210 7.87 -18.83 10.02
CA THR A 210 9.12 -18.05 10.06
C THR A 210 8.99 -16.88 11.04
N LEU A 211 7.89 -16.14 10.98
CA LEU A 211 7.64 -14.99 11.87
C LEU A 211 7.51 -15.46 13.32
N GLN A 212 6.82 -16.56 13.59
CA GLN A 212 6.73 -17.17 14.92
C GLN A 212 8.10 -17.58 15.44
N SER A 213 8.99 -18.12 14.58
CA SER A 213 10.36 -18.46 14.97
C SER A 213 11.21 -17.25 15.37
N TRP A 214 10.80 -16.04 15.05
CA TRP A 214 11.45 -14.79 15.49
C TRP A 214 11.01 -14.34 16.89
N GLY A 215 10.19 -15.12 17.58
CA GLY A 215 9.78 -14.88 18.96
C GLY A 215 8.54 -13.98 19.08
N LEU A 216 7.74 -13.85 18.02
CA LEU A 216 6.48 -13.11 18.10
C LEU A 216 5.46 -13.85 18.95
N ALA A 217 4.77 -13.13 19.84
CA ALA A 217 3.75 -13.70 20.72
C ALA A 217 2.51 -14.15 19.93
N GLU A 218 2.12 -13.36 18.93
CA GLU A 218 0.94 -13.63 18.10
C GLU A 218 1.23 -13.29 16.64
N VAL A 219 0.85 -14.20 15.72
CA VAL A 219 0.92 -13.97 14.28
C VAL A 219 -0.30 -14.61 13.62
N GLU A 220 -1.04 -13.82 12.88
CA GLU A 220 -2.20 -14.27 12.08
C GLU A 220 -2.08 -13.76 10.64
N PHE A 221 -2.40 -14.64 9.69
CA PHE A 221 -2.56 -14.29 8.28
C PHE A 221 -4.03 -14.12 7.93
N VAL A 222 -4.38 -12.99 7.30
CA VAL A 222 -5.73 -12.66 6.84
C VAL A 222 -5.72 -12.53 5.31
N ALA A 223 -6.51 -13.36 4.63
CA ALA A 223 -6.64 -13.32 3.16
C ALA A 223 -7.50 -12.13 2.71
N THR A 224 -6.92 -10.93 2.70
CA THR A 224 -7.65 -9.68 2.39
C THR A 224 -8.12 -9.59 0.95
N ASN A 225 -7.49 -10.31 0.01
CA ASN A 225 -7.94 -10.45 -1.38
C ASN A 225 -9.33 -11.09 -1.51
N SER A 226 -9.78 -11.85 -0.51
CA SER A 226 -11.11 -12.48 -0.48
C SER A 226 -12.23 -11.51 -0.11
N SER A 227 -11.91 -10.28 0.34
CA SER A 227 -12.87 -9.28 0.77
C SER A 227 -13.98 -9.06 -0.27
N LYS A 228 -15.23 -9.07 0.19
CA LYS A 228 -16.43 -8.98 -0.68
C LYS A 228 -16.54 -7.65 -1.43
N PHE A 229 -15.94 -6.59 -0.88
CA PHE A 229 -15.96 -5.27 -1.50
C PHE A 229 -14.99 -5.12 -2.69
N ILE A 230 -14.05 -6.06 -2.87
CA ILE A 230 -13.14 -6.05 -4.01
C ILE A 230 -13.87 -6.67 -5.20
N PRO A 231 -14.13 -5.89 -6.28
CA PRO A 231 -14.76 -6.43 -7.47
C PRO A 231 -13.93 -7.57 -8.07
N ARG A 232 -14.60 -8.59 -8.62
CA ARG A 232 -13.93 -9.77 -9.21
C ARG A 232 -12.87 -9.39 -10.24
N LEU A 233 -13.13 -8.34 -11.03
CA LEU A 233 -12.24 -7.83 -12.06
C LEU A 233 -10.88 -7.34 -11.50
N PHE A 234 -10.82 -6.93 -10.23
CA PHE A 234 -9.58 -6.48 -9.57
C PHE A 234 -8.89 -7.59 -8.76
N LYS A 235 -9.50 -8.77 -8.65
CA LYS A 235 -8.86 -9.96 -8.03
C LYS A 235 -7.87 -10.65 -8.97
N LEU A 236 -7.35 -9.94 -9.97
CA LEU A 236 -6.30 -10.43 -10.85
C LEU A 236 -4.92 -10.34 -10.15
N PRO A 237 -3.97 -11.26 -10.44
CA PRO A 237 -2.66 -11.29 -9.78
C PRO A 237 -1.86 -9.99 -9.89
N PHE A 238 -1.99 -9.28 -11.00
CA PHE A 238 -1.31 -8.00 -11.26
C PHE A 238 -2.06 -6.77 -10.70
N MET A 239 -3.18 -6.99 -10.01
CA MET A 239 -3.94 -5.95 -9.32
C MET A 239 -3.87 -6.21 -7.81
N VAL A 240 -5.02 -6.51 -7.18
CA VAL A 240 -5.10 -6.78 -5.73
C VAL A 240 -5.48 -8.24 -5.41
N GLY A 241 -5.37 -9.14 -6.40
CA GLY A 241 -5.73 -10.56 -6.22
C GLY A 241 -4.76 -11.35 -5.35
N THR A 242 -3.57 -10.81 -5.10
CA THR A 242 -2.52 -11.47 -4.30
C THR A 242 -2.23 -10.77 -2.98
N ILE A 243 -3.06 -9.79 -2.60
CA ILE A 243 -2.91 -9.13 -1.30
C ILE A 243 -3.29 -10.07 -0.16
N GLY A 244 -2.54 -9.96 0.92
CA GLY A 244 -2.83 -10.55 2.21
C GLY A 244 -2.42 -9.59 3.31
N LEU A 245 -2.79 -9.87 4.53
CA LEU A 245 -2.43 -9.09 5.70
C LEU A 245 -1.86 -10.02 6.76
N ILE A 246 -0.78 -9.61 7.39
CA ILE A 246 -0.21 -10.27 8.57
C ILE A 246 -0.33 -9.31 9.72
N LYS A 247 -0.92 -9.76 10.81
CA LYS A 247 -1.08 -9.01 12.05
C LYS A 247 -0.60 -9.80 13.25
N GLY A 248 -0.36 -9.11 14.35
CA GLY A 248 0.00 -9.78 15.59
C GLY A 248 0.65 -8.87 16.62
N ARG A 249 1.37 -9.50 17.55
CA ARG A 249 2.13 -8.85 18.63
C ARG A 249 3.55 -9.42 18.70
N LYS A 250 4.50 -8.54 18.97
CA LYS A 250 5.87 -8.92 19.24
C LYS A 250 6.04 -9.43 20.67
#